data_9e383648012f4a8bb47717ed350ce933
#
_entry.id   9e383648012f4a8bb47717ed350ce933
#
_cell.length_a   1.000
_cell.length_b   1.000
_cell.length_c   1.000
_cell.angle_alpha   90.00
_cell.angle_beta   90.00
_cell.angle_gamma   90.00
#
_symmetry.space_group_name_H-M   'P 1'
#
loop_
_entity.id
_entity.type
_entity.pdbx_description
1 polymer ?
#
loop_
_entity_poly.entity_id
_entity_poly.type
_entity_poly.pdbx_seq_one_letter_code
_entity_poly.pdbx_strand_id
1 'polypeptide(L)'
;MLKPRQDLKPNTAAYETEPLVKPTGFREYDARWILEKEINLLGVQALGLGLATYVHEIGVAPKIVVGHDFRGYSLSVKQALILGLLEGGMEVLDVGLALSPMAYFGQFELDAPCVAMVTASHNENGWTGVKMGANKPLTFGPEEMGRLKEIVLNGEGVARSHGRLVRVEDFRETYVADVASKVQIKRPLKVVCACGNGTAGAFAPDALRRMGVEVIEMDTDLDYTFPKYNPNPEDHAMLVQMAERVKETGADLALGFDGDGDRCGVVDDTGEEIFADKIGLMLARDLSKVHPNSTFVVDVKSTGLYKTDEILKANGAEVVYWKTGHSYIKRKTAELGALAGFEKSGHFFMAGDLGYGYDDGLVAAGAVLAMLDRNPGKKLSELKAALPDAWTSLTMSPHCDDELKYGVLERIVKEYADLAAAGGEILGRKIVEAITVNGVRVHLEDGSWVLVRASSNKPELVVVVESMRSEDDMRDLFRKEIKPRLAAYSEIGAFNQEI
;
A
#
# COMPACT_ATOMS: atom_id res chain seq x y z
N MET A 1 -19.54 30.45 3.07
CA MET A 1 -18.80 29.19 2.94
C MET A 1 -17.62 29.22 3.88
N LEU A 2 -17.38 28.16 4.63
CA LEU A 2 -16.28 28.09 5.59
C LEU A 2 -14.97 27.93 4.81
N LYS A 3 -14.08 28.93 4.91
CA LYS A 3 -12.72 28.81 4.33
C LYS A 3 -11.78 28.24 5.39
N PRO A 4 -11.10 27.11 5.13
CA PRO A 4 -10.18 26.53 6.08
C PRO A 4 -9.03 27.46 6.47
N ARG A 5 -8.67 27.41 7.74
CA ARG A 5 -7.52 28.11 8.33
C ARG A 5 -6.43 27.10 8.69
N GLN A 6 -5.20 27.59 8.81
CA GLN A 6 -4.03 26.75 9.11
C GLN A 6 -3.43 27.03 10.50
N ASP A 7 -3.86 28.11 11.13
CA ASP A 7 -3.30 28.69 12.36
C ASP A 7 -4.14 28.46 13.61
N LEU A 8 -5.27 27.75 13.49
CA LEU A 8 -6.16 27.48 14.61
C LEU A 8 -5.48 26.61 15.68
N LYS A 9 -5.71 26.98 16.93
CA LYS A 9 -5.18 26.25 18.09
C LYS A 9 -6.32 25.57 18.85
N PRO A 10 -6.19 24.31 19.24
CA PRO A 10 -7.16 23.63 20.09
C PRO A 10 -7.49 24.43 21.36
N ASN A 11 -8.68 24.25 21.92
CA ASN A 11 -9.18 24.95 23.10
C ASN A 11 -9.36 26.48 22.91
N THR A 12 -9.67 26.91 21.71
CA THR A 12 -10.06 28.31 21.42
C THR A 12 -11.44 28.35 20.76
N ALA A 13 -12.20 29.44 20.93
CA ALA A 13 -13.52 29.58 20.33
C ALA A 13 -13.44 29.50 18.78
N ALA A 14 -12.38 30.02 18.17
CA ALA A 14 -12.18 29.91 16.73
C ALA A 14 -11.99 28.47 16.26
N TYR A 15 -11.30 27.63 17.04
CA TYR A 15 -11.13 26.21 16.74
C TYR A 15 -12.48 25.45 16.72
N GLU A 16 -13.40 25.79 17.60
CA GLU A 16 -14.72 25.17 17.71
C GLU A 16 -15.71 25.63 16.62
N THR A 17 -15.41 26.76 15.97
CA THR A 17 -16.35 27.41 15.04
C THR A 17 -15.83 27.52 13.61
N GLU A 18 -14.55 27.26 13.36
CA GLU A 18 -13.91 27.40 12.07
C GLU A 18 -13.15 26.13 11.66
N PRO A 19 -13.10 25.79 10.35
CA PRO A 19 -12.39 24.63 9.87
C PRO A 19 -10.86 24.82 9.92
N LEU A 20 -10.16 23.85 10.54
CA LEU A 20 -8.72 23.70 10.47
C LEU A 20 -8.37 22.68 9.40
N VAL A 21 -7.57 23.05 8.41
CA VAL A 21 -6.95 22.11 7.45
C VAL A 21 -5.56 22.58 7.11
N LYS A 22 -4.53 21.80 7.47
CA LYS A 22 -3.16 22.07 7.04
C LYS A 22 -2.90 21.49 5.65
N PRO A 23 -2.24 22.26 4.75
CA PRO A 23 -1.92 21.81 3.39
C PRO A 23 -1.07 20.57 3.32
N THR A 24 -0.24 20.33 4.34
CA THR A 24 0.70 19.21 4.44
C THR A 24 0.03 17.84 4.52
N GLY A 25 -1.25 17.78 4.87
CA GLY A 25 -1.99 16.53 4.92
C GLY A 25 -2.47 16.02 3.55
N PHE A 26 -2.50 16.84 2.52
CA PHE A 26 -2.74 16.38 1.16
C PHE A 26 -1.45 15.75 0.62
N ARG A 27 -1.43 14.41 0.52
CA ARG A 27 -0.30 13.64 0.02
C ARG A 27 -0.46 13.37 -1.49
N GLU A 28 0.44 12.59 -2.09
CA GLU A 28 0.42 12.32 -3.53
C GLU A 28 -0.87 11.62 -4.01
N TYR A 29 -1.47 10.78 -3.18
CA TYR A 29 -2.62 9.96 -3.58
C TYR A 29 -3.64 9.67 -2.47
N ASP A 30 -3.40 10.17 -1.27
CA ASP A 30 -4.33 10.12 -0.13
C ASP A 30 -4.23 11.39 0.72
N ALA A 31 -5.01 11.47 1.77
CA ALA A 31 -4.96 12.56 2.71
C ALA A 31 -4.68 12.04 4.11
N ARG A 32 -3.73 12.67 4.85
CA ARG A 32 -3.36 12.27 6.23
C ARG A 32 -2.99 13.46 7.09
N TRP A 33 -3.58 13.52 8.27
CA TRP A 33 -3.34 14.57 9.26
C TRP A 33 -3.26 14.01 10.67
N ILE A 34 -2.58 14.73 11.55
CA ILE A 34 -2.76 14.54 13.01
C ILE A 34 -4.06 15.23 13.38
N LEU A 35 -5.04 14.43 13.85
CA LEU A 35 -6.34 14.93 14.25
C LEU A 35 -6.18 15.97 15.39
N GLU A 36 -7.02 17.00 15.37
CA GLU A 36 -7.02 18.16 16.28
C GLU A 36 -5.84 19.11 16.16
N LYS A 37 -4.70 18.68 15.60
CA LYS A 37 -3.50 19.53 15.41
C LYS A 37 -3.35 20.05 13.97
N GLU A 38 -3.79 19.27 13.00
CA GLU A 38 -3.62 19.56 11.59
C GLU A 38 -4.93 19.60 10.82
N ILE A 39 -5.95 18.93 11.34
CA ILE A 39 -7.33 18.96 10.89
C ILE A 39 -8.27 18.84 12.10
N ASN A 40 -9.39 19.57 12.08
CA ASN A 40 -10.52 19.36 13.00
C ASN A 40 -11.74 18.81 12.24
N LEU A 41 -12.82 18.48 12.96
CA LEU A 41 -14.01 17.90 12.31
C LEU A 41 -14.66 18.84 11.29
N LEU A 42 -14.64 20.16 11.55
CA LEU A 42 -15.10 21.15 10.56
C LEU A 42 -14.22 21.17 9.30
N GLY A 43 -12.92 20.96 9.45
CA GLY A 43 -11.99 20.77 8.34
C GLY A 43 -12.27 19.52 7.53
N VAL A 44 -12.63 18.42 8.22
CA VAL A 44 -13.09 17.18 7.55
C VAL A 44 -14.40 17.39 6.78
N GLN A 45 -15.35 18.17 7.34
CA GLN A 45 -16.55 18.55 6.61
C GLN A 45 -16.22 19.38 5.36
N ALA A 46 -15.29 20.33 5.48
CA ALA A 46 -14.82 21.11 4.33
C ALA A 46 -14.14 20.21 3.27
N LEU A 47 -13.40 19.18 3.69
CA LEU A 47 -12.84 18.17 2.77
C LEU A 47 -13.96 17.40 2.05
N GLY A 48 -15.01 16.98 2.75
CA GLY A 48 -16.16 16.29 2.16
C GLY A 48 -16.88 17.12 1.11
N LEU A 49 -17.12 18.41 1.41
CA LEU A 49 -17.71 19.36 0.45
C LEU A 49 -16.79 19.60 -0.76
N GLY A 50 -15.49 19.69 -0.52
CA GLY A 50 -14.48 19.81 -1.58
C GLY A 50 -14.45 18.59 -2.49
N LEU A 51 -14.49 17.37 -1.91
CA LEU A 51 -14.54 16.12 -2.65
C LEU A 51 -15.82 16.02 -3.51
N ALA A 52 -16.99 16.36 -2.95
CA ALA A 52 -18.24 16.40 -3.71
C ALA A 52 -18.14 17.42 -4.88
N THR A 53 -17.57 18.58 -4.64
CA THR A 53 -17.35 19.59 -5.67
C THR A 53 -16.47 19.07 -6.78
N TYR A 54 -15.37 18.41 -6.44
CA TYR A 54 -14.46 17.81 -7.41
C TYR A 54 -15.15 16.71 -8.25
N VAL A 55 -15.92 15.83 -7.62
CA VAL A 55 -16.69 14.78 -8.33
C VAL A 55 -17.63 15.39 -9.37
N HIS A 56 -18.31 16.48 -9.04
CA HIS A 56 -19.15 17.21 -9.99
C HIS A 56 -18.34 17.89 -11.11
N GLU A 57 -17.16 18.46 -10.81
CA GLU A 57 -16.28 19.07 -11.82
C GLU A 57 -15.84 18.07 -12.88
N ILE A 58 -15.51 16.84 -12.50
CA ILE A 58 -15.07 15.79 -13.44
C ILE A 58 -16.26 15.07 -14.11
N GLY A 59 -17.51 15.44 -13.81
CA GLY A 59 -18.69 14.89 -14.45
C GLY A 59 -19.01 13.44 -14.10
N VAL A 60 -18.51 12.94 -12.98
CA VAL A 60 -18.80 11.59 -12.48
C VAL A 60 -20.10 11.60 -11.67
N ALA A 61 -20.87 10.49 -11.72
CA ALA A 61 -22.11 10.35 -10.98
C ALA A 61 -21.85 10.58 -9.47
N PRO A 62 -22.65 11.45 -8.78
CA PRO A 62 -22.39 11.86 -7.40
C PRO A 62 -22.87 10.80 -6.40
N LYS A 63 -22.35 9.59 -6.51
CA LYS A 63 -22.66 8.42 -5.67
C LYS A 63 -21.35 7.85 -5.11
N ILE A 64 -21.24 7.77 -3.78
CA ILE A 64 -19.99 7.47 -3.10
C ILE A 64 -20.19 6.45 -1.98
N VAL A 65 -19.31 5.43 -1.95
CA VAL A 65 -19.19 4.51 -0.81
C VAL A 65 -18.33 5.14 0.27
N VAL A 66 -18.77 5.09 1.53
CA VAL A 66 -18.00 5.63 2.67
C VAL A 66 -17.91 4.58 3.77
N GLY A 67 -16.68 4.30 4.20
CA GLY A 67 -16.36 3.42 5.33
C GLY A 67 -15.38 4.05 6.31
N HIS A 68 -15.09 3.37 7.42
CA HIS A 68 -14.06 3.80 8.38
C HIS A 68 -13.37 2.61 9.03
N ASP A 69 -12.10 2.79 9.42
CA ASP A 69 -11.33 1.84 10.21
C ASP A 69 -11.69 1.89 11.70
N PHE A 70 -11.11 0.96 12.48
CA PHE A 70 -11.33 0.89 13.92
C PHE A 70 -10.29 1.74 14.68
N ARG A 71 -10.57 3.04 14.76
CA ARG A 71 -9.88 3.97 15.66
C ARG A 71 -10.91 4.73 16.49
N GLY A 72 -10.58 5.14 17.70
CA GLY A 72 -11.52 5.74 18.63
C GLY A 72 -12.25 6.99 18.11
N TYR A 73 -11.70 7.63 17.10
CA TYR A 73 -12.23 8.86 16.49
C TYR A 73 -12.69 8.67 15.02
N SER A 74 -12.41 7.54 14.38
CA SER A 74 -12.70 7.36 12.93
C SER A 74 -14.18 7.47 12.60
N LEU A 75 -15.06 7.02 13.49
CA LEU A 75 -16.50 7.20 13.31
C LEU A 75 -16.90 8.69 13.27
N SER A 76 -16.35 9.52 14.17
CA SER A 76 -16.64 10.97 14.20
C SER A 76 -16.10 11.66 12.97
N VAL A 77 -14.90 11.29 12.53
CA VAL A 77 -14.28 11.80 11.30
C VAL A 77 -15.13 11.42 10.09
N LYS A 78 -15.60 10.17 10.00
CA LYS A 78 -16.52 9.73 8.94
C LYS A 78 -17.80 10.54 8.91
N GLN A 79 -18.43 10.79 10.06
CA GLN A 79 -19.66 11.57 10.13
C GLN A 79 -19.46 13.01 9.65
N ALA A 80 -18.34 13.63 10.01
CA ALA A 80 -17.99 14.97 9.53
C ALA A 80 -17.77 14.98 7.99
N LEU A 81 -17.08 13.97 7.46
CA LEU A 81 -16.90 13.81 6.01
C LEU A 81 -18.25 13.66 5.29
N ILE A 82 -19.15 12.81 5.81
CA ILE A 82 -20.47 12.58 5.26
C ILE A 82 -21.27 13.89 5.22
N LEU A 83 -21.24 14.71 6.28
CA LEU A 83 -21.95 16.00 6.29
C LEU A 83 -21.50 16.90 5.12
N GLY A 84 -20.20 16.97 4.83
CA GLY A 84 -19.70 17.73 3.69
C GLY A 84 -20.11 17.15 2.35
N LEU A 85 -20.09 15.81 2.21
CA LEU A 85 -20.55 15.12 1.00
C LEU A 85 -22.04 15.37 0.73
N LEU A 86 -22.88 15.31 1.77
CA LEU A 86 -24.32 15.60 1.67
C LEU A 86 -24.57 17.05 1.30
N GLU A 87 -23.84 18.01 1.90
CA GLU A 87 -23.89 19.42 1.55
C GLU A 87 -23.54 19.63 0.07
N GLY A 88 -22.61 18.86 -0.48
CA GLY A 88 -22.24 18.88 -1.89
C GLY A 88 -23.20 18.12 -2.83
N GLY A 89 -24.31 17.56 -2.32
CA GLY A 89 -25.34 16.87 -3.11
C GLY A 89 -25.02 15.43 -3.47
N MET A 90 -24.11 14.76 -2.73
CA MET A 90 -23.78 13.36 -2.97
C MET A 90 -24.82 12.39 -2.41
N GLU A 91 -25.04 11.28 -3.11
CA GLU A 91 -25.63 10.08 -2.54
C GLU A 91 -24.54 9.29 -1.83
N VAL A 92 -24.61 9.23 -0.50
CA VAL A 92 -23.62 8.57 0.34
C VAL A 92 -24.11 7.19 0.76
N LEU A 93 -23.37 6.15 0.41
CA LEU A 93 -23.59 4.76 0.81
C LEU A 93 -22.66 4.43 1.97
N ASP A 94 -23.17 4.51 3.20
CA ASP A 94 -22.40 4.24 4.42
C ASP A 94 -22.35 2.74 4.70
N VAL A 95 -21.19 2.12 4.52
CA VAL A 95 -20.93 0.69 4.77
C VAL A 95 -20.44 0.40 6.20
N GLY A 96 -20.36 1.41 7.04
CA GLY A 96 -19.99 1.25 8.47
C GLY A 96 -18.51 1.03 8.71
N LEU A 97 -18.21 0.16 9.70
CA LEU A 97 -16.85 -0.31 9.96
C LEU A 97 -16.37 -1.15 8.79
N ALA A 98 -15.25 -0.80 8.21
CA ALA A 98 -14.77 -1.38 6.96
C ALA A 98 -13.25 -1.54 6.94
N LEU A 99 -12.78 -2.48 6.13
CA LEU A 99 -11.43 -2.47 5.58
C LEU A 99 -11.38 -1.55 4.36
N SER A 100 -10.20 -1.02 4.02
CA SER A 100 -9.99 -0.26 2.78
C SER A 100 -10.46 -1.07 1.55
N PRO A 101 -10.07 -2.35 1.37
CA PRO A 101 -10.57 -3.17 0.27
C PRO A 101 -12.10 -3.37 0.29
N MET A 102 -12.73 -3.48 1.45
CA MET A 102 -14.20 -3.56 1.53
C MET A 102 -14.87 -2.29 0.99
N ALA A 103 -14.31 -1.12 1.28
CA ALA A 103 -14.84 0.13 0.71
C ALA A 103 -14.66 0.17 -0.81
N TYR A 104 -13.52 -0.31 -1.34
CA TYR A 104 -13.29 -0.43 -2.79
C TYR A 104 -14.24 -1.47 -3.42
N PHE A 105 -14.45 -2.61 -2.78
CA PHE A 105 -15.43 -3.61 -3.19
C PHE A 105 -16.83 -3.00 -3.33
N GLY A 106 -17.20 -2.10 -2.42
CA GLY A 106 -18.47 -1.40 -2.45
C GLY A 106 -18.68 -0.60 -3.74
N GLN A 107 -17.63 -0.12 -4.41
CA GLN A 107 -17.78 0.55 -5.70
C GLN A 107 -18.36 -0.40 -6.78
N PHE A 108 -18.01 -1.68 -6.72
CA PHE A 108 -18.47 -2.70 -7.66
C PHE A 108 -19.85 -3.22 -7.26
N GLU A 109 -20.02 -3.65 -6.03
CA GLU A 109 -21.24 -4.30 -5.55
C GLU A 109 -22.44 -3.33 -5.49
N LEU A 110 -22.21 -2.08 -5.12
CA LEU A 110 -23.26 -1.06 -4.99
C LEU A 110 -23.37 -0.15 -6.22
N ASP A 111 -22.61 -0.45 -7.27
CA ASP A 111 -22.51 0.37 -8.49
C ASP A 111 -22.33 1.86 -8.18
N ALA A 112 -21.29 2.19 -7.44
CA ALA A 112 -20.91 3.55 -7.08
C ALA A 112 -19.54 3.90 -7.67
N PRO A 113 -19.40 4.96 -8.47
CA PRO A 113 -18.11 5.30 -9.06
C PRO A 113 -17.10 5.82 -8.04
N CYS A 114 -17.56 6.40 -6.92
CA CYS A 114 -16.71 7.07 -5.95
C CYS A 114 -16.59 6.28 -4.65
N VAL A 115 -15.47 6.48 -3.97
CA VAL A 115 -15.17 5.91 -2.65
C VAL A 115 -14.42 6.92 -1.78
N ALA A 116 -14.71 6.90 -0.49
CA ALA A 116 -13.93 7.58 0.55
C ALA A 116 -13.81 6.69 1.78
N MET A 117 -12.61 6.22 2.07
CA MET A 117 -12.33 5.39 3.23
C MET A 117 -11.58 6.20 4.28
N VAL A 118 -12.23 6.39 5.43
CA VAL A 118 -11.60 7.07 6.58
C VAL A 118 -10.69 6.10 7.30
N THR A 119 -9.39 6.32 7.18
CA THR A 119 -8.35 5.48 7.77
C THR A 119 -7.02 6.23 7.88
N ALA A 120 -6.20 5.82 8.82
CA ALA A 120 -4.80 6.18 8.86
C ALA A 120 -3.86 5.00 8.54
N SER A 121 -4.41 3.88 8.00
CA SER A 121 -3.68 2.67 7.66
C SER A 121 -2.83 2.19 8.86
N HIS A 122 -1.53 1.99 8.66
CA HIS A 122 -0.57 1.57 9.68
C HIS A 122 0.02 2.71 10.52
N ASN A 123 -0.47 3.95 10.40
CA ASN A 123 0.01 5.05 11.23
C ASN A 123 -0.37 4.86 12.72
N GLU A 124 0.41 5.46 13.59
CA GLU A 124 0.13 5.49 15.04
C GLU A 124 -1.19 6.18 15.36
N ASN A 125 -1.69 5.97 16.58
CA ASN A 125 -2.87 6.69 17.07
C ASN A 125 -2.64 8.21 17.07
N GLY A 126 -3.74 8.94 16.83
CA GLY A 126 -3.73 10.39 16.62
C GLY A 126 -3.71 10.79 15.14
N TRP A 127 -3.29 9.90 14.24
CA TRP A 127 -3.40 10.13 12.81
C TRP A 127 -4.79 9.75 12.29
N THR A 128 -5.30 10.57 11.37
CA THR A 128 -6.49 10.29 10.56
C THR A 128 -6.21 10.61 9.10
N GLY A 129 -7.04 10.11 8.21
CA GLY A 129 -6.91 10.36 6.80
C GLY A 129 -8.10 9.87 6.00
N VAL A 130 -8.05 10.08 4.70
CA VAL A 130 -9.07 9.59 3.76
C VAL A 130 -8.38 9.09 2.50
N LYS A 131 -8.62 7.82 2.16
CA LYS A 131 -8.31 7.27 0.84
C LYS A 131 -9.52 7.52 -0.06
N MET A 132 -9.31 8.10 -1.24
CA MET A 132 -10.39 8.59 -2.11
C MET A 132 -10.22 8.08 -3.53
N GLY A 133 -11.33 7.91 -4.23
CA GLY A 133 -11.36 7.56 -5.65
C GLY A 133 -12.69 7.95 -6.30
N ALA A 134 -12.66 8.19 -7.60
CA ALA A 134 -13.84 8.58 -8.38
C ALA A 134 -13.96 7.80 -9.71
N ASN A 135 -13.18 6.75 -9.88
CA ASN A 135 -13.21 5.89 -11.07
C ASN A 135 -12.72 4.49 -10.71
N LYS A 136 -13.65 3.59 -10.38
CA LYS A 136 -13.34 2.22 -9.95
C LYS A 136 -12.46 1.45 -10.94
N PRO A 137 -11.43 0.71 -10.49
CA PRO A 137 -11.01 0.51 -9.10
C PRO A 137 -10.02 1.56 -8.58
N LEU A 138 -9.80 2.66 -9.30
CA LEU A 138 -8.69 3.59 -9.11
C LEU A 138 -8.92 4.52 -7.92
N THR A 139 -7.87 4.71 -7.13
CA THR A 139 -7.76 5.79 -6.14
C THR A 139 -7.11 7.02 -6.75
N PHE A 140 -7.27 8.18 -6.10
CA PHE A 140 -6.69 9.43 -6.57
C PHE A 140 -5.17 9.32 -6.75
N GLY A 141 -4.65 10.11 -7.68
CA GLY A 141 -3.23 10.39 -7.89
C GLY A 141 -2.91 11.85 -7.63
N PRO A 142 -1.69 12.30 -7.96
CA PRO A 142 -1.22 13.66 -7.66
C PRO A 142 -2.07 14.78 -8.27
N GLU A 143 -2.61 14.60 -9.47
CA GLU A 143 -3.42 15.61 -10.15
C GLU A 143 -4.76 15.81 -9.43
N GLU A 144 -5.47 14.69 -9.14
CA GLU A 144 -6.74 14.73 -8.44
C GLU A 144 -6.57 15.28 -7.01
N MET A 145 -5.51 14.84 -6.31
CA MET A 145 -5.19 15.36 -4.97
C MET A 145 -4.80 16.83 -4.99
N GLY A 146 -4.08 17.28 -6.01
CA GLY A 146 -3.73 18.68 -6.22
C GLY A 146 -4.98 19.56 -6.39
N ARG A 147 -5.90 19.16 -7.27
CA ARG A 147 -7.15 19.89 -7.48
C ARG A 147 -8.06 19.89 -6.24
N LEU A 148 -8.20 18.75 -5.57
CA LEU A 148 -8.96 18.68 -4.31
C LEU A 148 -8.38 19.61 -3.24
N LYS A 149 -7.05 19.65 -3.10
CA LYS A 149 -6.36 20.56 -2.19
C LYS A 149 -6.69 22.03 -2.48
N GLU A 150 -6.66 22.44 -3.76
CA GLU A 150 -7.02 23.81 -4.17
C GLU A 150 -8.46 24.13 -3.78
N ILE A 151 -9.42 23.28 -4.14
CA ILE A 151 -10.84 23.48 -3.84
C ILE A 151 -11.04 23.68 -2.32
N VAL A 152 -10.43 22.80 -1.52
CA VAL A 152 -10.61 22.83 -0.06
C VAL A 152 -9.97 24.08 0.54
N LEU A 153 -8.69 24.33 0.25
CA LEU A 153 -7.94 25.42 0.90
C LEU A 153 -8.40 26.82 0.47
N ASN A 154 -8.90 26.97 -0.76
CA ASN A 154 -9.46 28.24 -1.25
C ASN A 154 -10.91 28.45 -0.80
N GLY A 155 -11.59 27.41 -0.26
CA GLY A 155 -13.00 27.46 0.08
C GLY A 155 -13.90 27.50 -1.15
N GLU A 156 -13.53 26.80 -2.22
CA GLU A 156 -14.26 26.72 -3.49
C GLU A 156 -15.38 25.68 -3.47
N GLY A 157 -15.60 24.99 -2.34
CA GLY A 157 -16.65 23.99 -2.18
C GLY A 157 -18.04 24.57 -2.52
N VAL A 158 -18.85 23.84 -3.28
CA VAL A 158 -20.16 24.27 -3.77
C VAL A 158 -21.26 23.42 -3.15
N ALA A 159 -22.13 24.05 -2.36
CA ALA A 159 -23.31 23.41 -1.82
C ALA A 159 -24.34 23.10 -2.94
N ARG A 160 -24.95 21.91 -2.88
CA ARG A 160 -25.97 21.45 -3.84
C ARG A 160 -27.10 20.77 -3.09
N SER A 161 -28.28 20.82 -3.63
CA SER A 161 -29.44 20.08 -3.12
C SER A 161 -29.34 18.58 -3.45
N HIS A 162 -30.22 17.78 -2.82
CA HIS A 162 -30.44 16.37 -3.08
C HIS A 162 -29.38 15.40 -2.49
N GLY A 163 -28.49 15.87 -1.59
CA GLY A 163 -27.67 14.96 -0.81
C GLY A 163 -28.52 13.98 0.00
N ARG A 164 -28.16 12.69 -0.05
CA ARG A 164 -28.88 11.66 0.72
C ARG A 164 -27.92 10.64 1.31
N LEU A 165 -28.23 10.18 2.51
CA LEU A 165 -27.48 9.12 3.19
C LEU A 165 -28.28 7.81 3.13
N VAL A 166 -27.62 6.74 2.69
CA VAL A 166 -28.14 5.38 2.72
C VAL A 166 -27.20 4.54 3.58
N ARG A 167 -27.72 3.93 4.64
CA ARG A 167 -27.02 2.90 5.37
C ARG A 167 -27.11 1.59 4.62
N VAL A 168 -25.97 0.96 4.39
CA VAL A 168 -25.90 -0.37 3.77
C VAL A 168 -25.75 -1.39 4.89
N GLU A 169 -26.81 -2.12 5.16
CA GLU A 169 -26.83 -3.15 6.21
C GLU A 169 -26.06 -4.40 5.74
N ASP A 170 -25.45 -5.11 6.69
CA ASP A 170 -24.77 -6.41 6.49
C ASP A 170 -23.70 -6.46 5.39
N PHE A 171 -23.15 -5.32 5.01
CA PHE A 171 -22.17 -5.24 3.92
C PHE A 171 -20.86 -5.98 4.22
N ARG A 172 -20.48 -6.12 5.52
CA ARG A 172 -19.39 -6.98 5.97
C ARG A 172 -19.58 -8.42 5.48
N GLU A 173 -20.79 -8.97 5.63
CA GLU A 173 -21.09 -10.34 5.23
C GLU A 173 -20.94 -10.54 3.73
N THR A 174 -21.42 -9.57 2.94
CA THR A 174 -21.29 -9.58 1.47
C THR A 174 -19.82 -9.59 1.03
N TYR A 175 -18.98 -8.74 1.65
CA TYR A 175 -17.56 -8.68 1.34
C TYR A 175 -16.81 -9.96 1.75
N VAL A 176 -17.02 -10.46 2.96
CA VAL A 176 -16.38 -11.69 3.45
C VAL A 176 -16.78 -12.90 2.58
N ALA A 177 -18.05 -12.98 2.17
CA ALA A 177 -18.52 -14.03 1.28
C ALA A 177 -17.88 -13.94 -0.12
N ASP A 178 -17.74 -12.74 -0.68
CA ASP A 178 -17.06 -12.53 -1.96
C ASP A 178 -15.59 -12.97 -1.89
N VAL A 179 -14.85 -12.48 -0.92
CA VAL A 179 -13.43 -12.85 -0.73
C VAL A 179 -13.25 -14.35 -0.57
N ALA A 180 -14.05 -14.99 0.30
CA ALA A 180 -13.98 -16.43 0.54
C ALA A 180 -14.39 -17.27 -0.68
N SER A 181 -15.25 -16.74 -1.56
CA SER A 181 -15.68 -17.43 -2.77
C SER A 181 -14.56 -17.62 -3.81
N LYS A 182 -13.55 -16.76 -3.79
CA LYS A 182 -12.44 -16.78 -4.76
C LYS A 182 -11.47 -17.93 -4.55
N VAL A 183 -11.43 -18.49 -3.34
CA VAL A 183 -10.48 -19.54 -2.96
C VAL A 183 -11.15 -20.57 -2.04
N GLN A 184 -11.00 -21.85 -2.37
CA GLN A 184 -11.41 -22.98 -1.54
C GLN A 184 -10.23 -23.92 -1.34
N ILE A 185 -9.70 -23.95 -0.13
CA ILE A 185 -8.53 -24.74 0.25
C ILE A 185 -8.97 -26.15 0.61
N LYS A 186 -8.34 -27.15 -0.02
CA LYS A 186 -8.60 -28.57 0.23
C LYS A 186 -7.56 -29.20 1.15
N ARG A 187 -6.36 -28.67 1.13
CA ARG A 187 -5.27 -29.10 2.02
C ARG A 187 -5.56 -28.64 3.45
N PRO A 188 -5.45 -29.53 4.46
CA PRO A 188 -5.57 -29.11 5.85
C PRO A 188 -4.38 -28.20 6.23
N LEU A 189 -4.63 -26.92 6.26
CA LEU A 189 -3.65 -25.90 6.66
C LEU A 189 -4.06 -25.28 7.99
N LYS A 190 -3.08 -25.08 8.87
CA LYS A 190 -3.21 -24.36 10.14
C LYS A 190 -2.52 -23.02 10.02
N VAL A 191 -3.24 -21.94 10.24
CA VAL A 191 -2.82 -20.56 9.93
C VAL A 191 -2.95 -19.67 11.15
N VAL A 192 -1.88 -19.00 11.55
CA VAL A 192 -1.96 -17.89 12.51
C VAL A 192 -2.48 -16.65 11.78
N CYS A 193 -3.59 -16.10 12.26
CA CYS A 193 -4.19 -14.86 11.77
C CYS A 193 -3.88 -13.73 12.73
N ALA A 194 -2.94 -12.85 12.38
CA ALA A 194 -2.47 -11.77 13.22
C ALA A 194 -3.05 -10.42 12.75
N CYS A 195 -3.75 -9.70 13.63
CA CYS A 195 -4.45 -8.46 13.28
C CYS A 195 -4.02 -7.23 14.10
N GLY A 196 -3.10 -7.40 15.07
CA GLY A 196 -2.58 -6.29 15.88
C GLY A 196 -3.66 -5.45 16.56
N ASN A 197 -4.80 -6.05 16.91
CA ASN A 197 -5.99 -5.40 17.46
C ASN A 197 -6.64 -4.37 16.49
N GLY A 198 -6.24 -4.36 15.21
CA GLY A 198 -6.77 -3.49 14.17
C GLY A 198 -8.07 -3.98 13.54
N THR A 199 -8.57 -3.24 12.57
CA THR A 199 -9.86 -3.50 11.90
C THR A 199 -9.96 -4.90 11.32
N ALA A 200 -8.85 -5.45 10.82
CA ALA A 200 -8.81 -6.77 10.20
C ALA A 200 -9.32 -7.89 11.13
N GLY A 201 -9.21 -7.73 12.45
CA GLY A 201 -9.72 -8.70 13.44
C GLY A 201 -11.21 -8.99 13.32
N ALA A 202 -12.00 -8.02 12.84
CA ALA A 202 -13.44 -8.20 12.61
C ALA A 202 -13.76 -8.95 11.30
N PHE A 203 -12.78 -9.24 10.43
CA PHE A 203 -12.98 -9.77 9.09
C PHE A 203 -12.14 -11.02 8.81
N ALA A 204 -10.84 -10.94 9.05
CA ALA A 204 -9.86 -11.93 8.62
C ALA A 204 -10.09 -13.34 9.18
N PRO A 205 -10.37 -13.55 10.48
CA PRO A 205 -10.60 -14.89 11.01
C PRO A 205 -11.75 -15.61 10.33
N ASP A 206 -12.86 -14.90 10.09
CA ASP A 206 -14.04 -15.44 9.44
C ASP A 206 -13.79 -15.76 7.96
N ALA A 207 -13.17 -14.83 7.23
CA ALA A 207 -12.81 -15.04 5.83
C ALA A 207 -11.90 -16.25 5.64
N LEU A 208 -10.84 -16.39 6.45
CA LEU A 208 -9.90 -17.51 6.37
C LEU A 208 -10.58 -18.85 6.70
N ARG A 209 -11.44 -18.91 7.73
CA ARG A 209 -12.22 -20.12 8.03
C ARG A 209 -13.12 -20.55 6.87
N ARG A 210 -13.77 -19.58 6.22
CA ARG A 210 -14.61 -19.85 5.03
C ARG A 210 -13.81 -20.30 3.83
N MET A 211 -12.53 -19.90 3.71
CA MET A 211 -11.61 -20.43 2.71
C MET A 211 -11.21 -21.89 2.98
N GLY A 212 -11.50 -22.46 4.18
CA GLY A 212 -11.29 -23.86 4.51
C GLY A 212 -10.04 -24.15 5.34
N VAL A 213 -9.47 -23.20 6.04
CA VAL A 213 -8.28 -23.41 6.89
C VAL A 213 -8.60 -23.38 8.39
N GLU A 214 -7.79 -24.07 9.21
CA GLU A 214 -7.81 -23.93 10.66
C GLU A 214 -7.14 -22.61 11.06
N VAL A 215 -7.86 -21.76 11.78
CA VAL A 215 -7.38 -20.41 12.16
C VAL A 215 -7.01 -20.35 13.62
N ILE A 216 -5.77 -19.98 13.89
CA ILE A 216 -5.28 -19.58 15.21
C ILE A 216 -5.30 -18.08 15.29
N GLU A 217 -6.22 -17.54 16.06
CA GLU A 217 -6.35 -16.08 16.22
C GLU A 217 -5.20 -15.52 17.07
N MET A 218 -4.70 -14.36 16.65
CA MET A 218 -3.68 -13.60 17.35
C MET A 218 -4.01 -12.11 17.27
N ASP A 219 -4.29 -11.51 18.42
CA ASP A 219 -4.64 -10.09 18.55
C ASP A 219 -5.77 -9.65 17.60
N THR A 220 -6.84 -10.47 17.53
CA THR A 220 -8.00 -10.25 16.66
C THR A 220 -9.12 -9.47 17.34
N ASP A 221 -9.12 -9.38 18.67
CA ASP A 221 -10.03 -8.51 19.39
C ASP A 221 -9.75 -7.05 19.04
N LEU A 222 -10.81 -6.30 18.74
CA LEU A 222 -10.66 -4.88 18.38
C LEU A 222 -10.28 -4.04 19.61
N ASP A 223 -9.10 -3.41 19.56
CA ASP A 223 -8.65 -2.46 20.56
C ASP A 223 -7.93 -1.28 19.91
N TYR A 224 -8.62 -0.13 19.81
CA TYR A 224 -8.07 1.07 19.17
C TYR A 224 -6.86 1.67 19.87
N THR A 225 -6.47 1.17 21.05
CA THR A 225 -5.24 1.60 21.73
C THR A 225 -4.00 0.93 21.19
N PHE A 226 -4.15 -0.17 20.44
CA PHE A 226 -3.07 -1.01 19.91
C PHE A 226 -2.04 -1.37 20.99
N PRO A 227 -2.45 -2.12 22.04
CA PRO A 227 -1.73 -2.21 23.32
C PRO A 227 -0.37 -2.92 23.24
N LYS A 228 -0.13 -3.71 22.20
CA LYS A 228 1.11 -4.50 22.06
C LYS A 228 2.06 -3.88 21.04
N TYR A 229 1.56 -3.56 19.86
CA TYR A 229 2.28 -2.96 18.74
C TYR A 229 1.27 -2.34 17.79
N ASN A 230 1.76 -1.46 16.92
CA ASN A 230 0.92 -0.91 15.88
C ASN A 230 0.62 -1.99 14.81
N PRO A 231 -0.64 -2.16 14.34
CA PRO A 231 -0.96 -3.16 13.32
C PRO A 231 -0.28 -2.81 11.98
N ASN A 232 0.88 -3.38 11.77
CA ASN A 232 1.70 -3.20 10.57
C ASN A 232 2.54 -4.46 10.33
N PRO A 233 2.30 -5.23 9.27
CA PRO A 233 3.03 -6.46 8.98
C PRO A 233 4.50 -6.25 8.57
N GLU A 234 4.97 -5.00 8.49
CA GLU A 234 6.39 -4.66 8.40
C GLU A 234 7.00 -4.31 9.79
N ASP A 235 6.21 -4.25 10.85
CA ASP A 235 6.68 -3.94 12.20
C ASP A 235 7.38 -5.14 12.83
N HIS A 236 8.61 -4.94 13.28
CA HIS A 236 9.43 -5.99 13.87
C HIS A 236 8.77 -6.65 15.09
N ALA A 237 8.09 -5.87 15.94
CA ALA A 237 7.43 -6.42 17.13
C ALA A 237 6.26 -7.36 16.74
N MET A 238 5.49 -7.01 15.72
CA MET A 238 4.43 -7.86 15.19
C MET A 238 5.01 -9.14 14.57
N LEU A 239 6.03 -9.01 13.73
CA LEU A 239 6.68 -10.14 13.06
C LEU A 239 7.29 -11.15 14.02
N VAL A 240 7.97 -10.68 15.09
CA VAL A 240 8.53 -11.55 16.13
C VAL A 240 7.42 -12.37 16.82
N GLN A 241 6.30 -11.74 17.19
CA GLN A 241 5.21 -12.44 17.82
C GLN A 241 4.52 -13.43 16.88
N MET A 242 4.38 -13.09 15.58
CA MET A 242 3.90 -14.03 14.57
C MET A 242 4.81 -15.25 14.46
N ALA A 243 6.13 -15.04 14.44
CA ALA A 243 7.14 -16.11 14.37
C ALA A 243 7.10 -17.03 15.59
N GLU A 244 7.00 -16.46 16.79
CA GLU A 244 6.84 -17.22 18.04
C GLU A 244 5.55 -18.04 18.02
N ARG A 245 4.45 -17.43 17.58
CA ARG A 245 3.15 -18.11 17.54
C ARG A 245 3.11 -19.27 16.57
N VAL A 246 3.75 -19.15 15.39
CA VAL A 246 3.94 -20.26 14.45
C VAL A 246 4.67 -21.43 15.13
N LYS A 247 5.81 -21.15 15.78
CA LYS A 247 6.61 -22.17 16.47
C LYS A 247 5.88 -22.85 17.62
N GLU A 248 5.17 -22.10 18.44
CA GLU A 248 4.38 -22.61 19.57
C GLU A 248 3.24 -23.54 19.14
N THR A 249 2.57 -23.20 18.05
CA THR A 249 1.36 -23.88 17.61
C THR A 249 1.60 -24.95 16.55
N GLY A 250 2.78 -24.93 15.92
CA GLY A 250 3.09 -25.77 14.76
C GLY A 250 2.23 -25.40 13.55
N ALA A 251 1.89 -24.11 13.40
CA ALA A 251 1.14 -23.65 12.24
C ALA A 251 1.97 -23.71 10.96
N ASP A 252 1.30 -23.87 9.82
CA ASP A 252 1.94 -23.94 8.50
C ASP A 252 2.46 -22.56 8.05
N LEU A 253 1.88 -21.48 8.56
CA LEU A 253 2.29 -20.10 8.33
C LEU A 253 1.56 -19.14 9.25
N ALA A 254 2.01 -17.87 9.29
CA ALA A 254 1.23 -16.77 9.81
C ALA A 254 0.96 -15.73 8.73
N LEU A 255 -0.24 -15.15 8.77
CA LEU A 255 -0.70 -14.07 7.92
C LEU A 255 -1.01 -12.86 8.81
N GLY A 256 -0.31 -11.74 8.57
CA GLY A 256 -0.45 -10.51 9.33
C GLY A 256 -1.10 -9.41 8.50
N PHE A 257 -2.03 -8.66 9.10
CA PHE A 257 -2.77 -7.60 8.42
C PHE A 257 -2.51 -6.25 9.09
N ASP A 258 -2.49 -5.19 8.29
CA ASP A 258 -2.36 -3.82 8.82
C ASP A 258 -3.70 -3.25 9.30
N GLY A 259 -3.66 -2.02 9.81
CA GLY A 259 -4.79 -1.39 10.50
C GLY A 259 -6.07 -1.27 9.71
N ASP A 260 -6.01 -1.20 8.39
CA ASP A 260 -7.16 -1.12 7.48
C ASP A 260 -7.22 -2.27 6.46
N GLY A 261 -6.36 -3.29 6.62
CA GLY A 261 -6.47 -4.59 5.97
C GLY A 261 -6.15 -4.63 4.48
N ASP A 262 -5.46 -3.64 3.94
CA ASP A 262 -5.04 -3.64 2.54
C ASP A 262 -3.64 -4.24 2.31
N ARG A 263 -2.93 -4.62 3.41
CA ARG A 263 -1.65 -5.31 3.38
C ARG A 263 -1.72 -6.70 3.99
N CYS A 264 -0.86 -7.57 3.50
CA CYS A 264 -0.64 -8.90 4.05
C CYS A 264 0.86 -9.18 4.21
N GLY A 265 1.31 -9.42 5.44
CA GLY A 265 2.64 -9.95 5.75
C GLY A 265 2.60 -11.44 5.98
N VAL A 266 3.70 -12.14 5.72
CA VAL A 266 3.76 -13.59 5.76
C VAL A 266 4.99 -14.07 6.54
N VAL A 267 4.76 -14.96 7.49
CA VAL A 267 5.80 -15.71 8.20
C VAL A 267 5.63 -17.20 7.87
N ASP A 268 6.71 -17.88 7.52
CA ASP A 268 6.67 -19.28 7.13
C ASP A 268 6.58 -20.25 8.31
N ASP A 269 6.49 -21.55 8.01
CA ASP A 269 6.38 -22.65 8.99
C ASP A 269 7.60 -22.81 9.91
N THR A 270 8.72 -22.18 9.63
CA THR A 270 9.91 -22.13 10.49
C THR A 270 9.92 -20.91 11.42
N GLY A 271 9.00 -19.96 11.21
CA GLY A 271 8.95 -18.69 11.88
C GLY A 271 9.87 -17.64 11.27
N GLU A 272 10.23 -17.78 10.00
CA GLU A 272 10.96 -16.75 9.26
C GLU A 272 10.01 -15.89 8.44
N GLU A 273 10.23 -14.58 8.48
CA GLU A 273 9.54 -13.64 7.62
C GLU A 273 9.88 -13.91 6.14
N ILE A 274 8.89 -13.83 5.29
CA ILE A 274 9.09 -13.76 3.85
C ILE A 274 8.69 -12.35 3.38
N PHE A 275 9.66 -11.58 2.95
CA PHE A 275 9.41 -10.22 2.46
C PHE A 275 8.35 -10.21 1.35
N ALA A 276 7.50 -9.20 1.33
CA ALA A 276 6.34 -9.14 0.43
C ALA A 276 6.72 -9.21 -1.06
N ASP A 277 7.87 -8.69 -1.47
CA ASP A 277 8.37 -8.80 -2.84
C ASP A 277 8.77 -10.25 -3.21
N LYS A 278 9.24 -11.04 -2.24
CA LYS A 278 9.50 -12.48 -2.44
C LYS A 278 8.19 -13.28 -2.49
N ILE A 279 7.21 -12.96 -1.62
CA ILE A 279 5.86 -13.53 -1.72
C ILE A 279 5.24 -13.21 -3.08
N GLY A 280 5.32 -11.97 -3.54
CA GLY A 280 4.85 -11.57 -4.86
C GLY A 280 5.51 -12.37 -6.00
N LEU A 281 6.82 -12.62 -5.92
CA LEU A 281 7.52 -13.47 -6.88
C LEU A 281 7.06 -14.93 -6.84
N MET A 282 6.88 -15.49 -5.64
CA MET A 282 6.35 -16.86 -5.48
C MET A 282 4.95 -16.99 -6.06
N LEU A 283 4.08 -15.99 -5.79
CA LEU A 283 2.74 -15.91 -6.37
C LEU A 283 2.79 -15.75 -7.91
N ALA A 284 3.65 -14.89 -8.43
CA ALA A 284 3.82 -14.72 -9.88
C ALA A 284 4.26 -16.03 -10.56
N ARG A 285 5.22 -16.78 -9.96
CA ARG A 285 5.62 -18.10 -10.43
C ARG A 285 4.45 -19.09 -10.47
N ASP A 286 3.64 -19.11 -9.42
CA ASP A 286 2.50 -20.02 -9.32
C ASP A 286 1.38 -19.61 -10.27
N LEU A 287 1.00 -18.34 -10.29
CA LEU A 287 -0.05 -17.81 -11.15
C LEU A 287 0.30 -17.88 -12.64
N SER A 288 1.56 -17.67 -13.03
CA SER A 288 1.98 -17.77 -14.42
C SER A 288 1.88 -19.19 -14.99
N LYS A 289 1.89 -20.23 -14.15
CA LYS A 289 1.61 -21.61 -14.58
C LYS A 289 0.13 -21.83 -14.90
N VAL A 290 -0.75 -21.18 -14.14
CA VAL A 290 -2.21 -21.25 -14.32
C VAL A 290 -2.67 -20.33 -15.44
N HIS A 291 -2.04 -19.16 -15.54
CA HIS A 291 -2.34 -18.09 -16.51
C HIS A 291 -1.06 -17.76 -17.32
N PRO A 292 -0.68 -18.56 -18.32
CA PRO A 292 0.49 -18.27 -19.16
C PRO A 292 0.37 -16.93 -19.89
N ASN A 293 1.50 -16.29 -20.16
CA ASN A 293 1.60 -14.99 -20.81
C ASN A 293 0.96 -13.83 -19.99
N SER A 294 0.84 -13.99 -18.68
CA SER A 294 0.34 -12.93 -17.82
C SER A 294 1.35 -11.82 -17.62
N THR A 295 0.84 -10.61 -17.41
CA THR A 295 1.63 -9.45 -17.00
C THR A 295 1.52 -9.25 -15.49
N PHE A 296 2.65 -8.92 -14.85
CA PHE A 296 2.74 -8.53 -13.44
C PHE A 296 3.36 -7.14 -13.32
N VAL A 297 2.82 -6.32 -12.44
CA VAL A 297 3.37 -4.99 -12.11
C VAL A 297 4.04 -5.07 -10.74
N VAL A 298 5.28 -4.60 -10.64
CA VAL A 298 6.01 -4.58 -9.36
C VAL A 298 6.60 -3.21 -9.10
N ASP A 299 6.72 -2.82 -7.83
CA ASP A 299 7.33 -1.53 -7.51
C ASP A 299 8.86 -1.57 -7.69
N VAL A 300 9.46 -0.39 -7.93
CA VAL A 300 10.91 -0.27 -8.16
C VAL A 300 11.79 -0.67 -6.98
N LYS A 301 11.23 -0.91 -5.79
CA LYS A 301 11.96 -1.43 -4.63
C LYS A 301 12.00 -2.95 -4.57
N SER A 302 11.17 -3.63 -5.36
CA SER A 302 11.06 -5.08 -5.36
C SER A 302 12.30 -5.76 -5.93
N THR A 303 12.52 -7.02 -5.53
CA THR A 303 13.70 -7.82 -5.91
C THR A 303 13.95 -7.87 -7.41
N GLY A 304 15.22 -7.91 -7.81
CA GLY A 304 15.65 -8.10 -9.20
C GLY A 304 15.35 -9.49 -9.77
N LEU A 305 15.05 -10.45 -8.90
CA LEU A 305 14.72 -11.82 -9.30
C LEU A 305 13.56 -11.90 -10.29
N TYR A 306 12.63 -10.97 -10.29
CA TYR A 306 11.56 -10.92 -11.29
C TYR A 306 12.06 -10.86 -12.75
N LYS A 307 13.20 -10.20 -13.00
CA LYS A 307 13.81 -10.10 -14.34
C LYS A 307 14.57 -11.35 -14.75
N THR A 308 15.13 -12.07 -13.77
CA THR A 308 16.01 -13.23 -14.05
C THR A 308 15.28 -14.56 -13.92
N ASP A 309 14.06 -14.58 -13.42
CA ASP A 309 13.31 -15.79 -13.08
C ASP A 309 13.00 -16.67 -14.29
N GLU A 310 13.53 -17.90 -14.29
CA GLU A 310 13.38 -18.84 -15.39
C GLU A 310 11.95 -19.42 -15.49
N ILE A 311 11.20 -19.50 -14.39
CA ILE A 311 9.82 -19.99 -14.39
C ILE A 311 8.91 -18.94 -15.04
N LEU A 312 9.06 -17.68 -14.69
CA LEU A 312 8.31 -16.59 -15.33
C LEU A 312 8.59 -16.54 -16.83
N LYS A 313 9.86 -16.59 -17.23
CA LYS A 313 10.25 -16.63 -18.63
C LYS A 313 9.67 -17.82 -19.38
N ALA A 314 9.77 -19.02 -18.80
CA ALA A 314 9.25 -20.25 -19.41
C ALA A 314 7.73 -20.23 -19.61
N ASN A 315 7.00 -19.53 -18.73
CA ASN A 315 5.54 -19.35 -18.81
C ASN A 315 5.14 -18.14 -19.68
N GLY A 316 6.09 -17.42 -20.30
CA GLY A 316 5.83 -16.22 -21.09
C GLY A 316 5.33 -15.03 -20.28
N ALA A 317 5.58 -15.03 -18.96
CA ALA A 317 5.14 -13.94 -18.09
C ALA A 317 5.97 -12.68 -18.30
N GLU A 318 5.31 -11.53 -18.34
CA GLU A 318 5.93 -10.22 -18.46
C GLU A 318 5.91 -9.50 -17.09
N VAL A 319 7.02 -8.85 -16.70
CA VAL A 319 7.11 -8.10 -15.45
C VAL A 319 7.50 -6.66 -15.74
N VAL A 320 6.66 -5.73 -15.25
CA VAL A 320 6.84 -4.28 -15.39
C VAL A 320 7.14 -3.66 -14.04
N TYR A 321 8.33 -3.06 -13.89
CA TYR A 321 8.67 -2.25 -12.72
C TYR A 321 8.03 -0.87 -12.82
N TRP A 322 7.38 -0.42 -11.76
CA TRP A 322 6.64 0.83 -11.73
C TRP A 322 6.88 1.64 -10.47
N LYS A 323 6.29 2.83 -10.39
CA LYS A 323 6.37 3.73 -9.23
C LYS A 323 5.87 3.04 -7.97
N THR A 324 6.59 3.21 -6.86
CA THR A 324 6.14 2.80 -5.52
C THR A 324 4.93 3.62 -5.08
N GLY A 325 3.93 2.96 -4.53
CA GLY A 325 2.72 3.57 -3.98
C GLY A 325 1.46 2.89 -4.51
N HIS A 326 0.56 2.54 -3.59
CA HIS A 326 -0.61 1.71 -3.90
C HIS A 326 -1.47 2.26 -5.06
N SER A 327 -1.63 3.57 -5.16
CA SER A 327 -2.40 4.17 -6.26
C SER A 327 -1.68 4.01 -7.61
N TYR A 328 -0.35 4.12 -7.64
CA TYR A 328 0.43 3.96 -8.87
C TYR A 328 0.41 2.53 -9.39
N ILE A 329 0.61 1.55 -8.50
CA ILE A 329 0.57 0.13 -8.88
C ILE A 329 -0.83 -0.26 -9.34
N LYS A 330 -1.88 0.14 -8.61
CA LYS A 330 -3.29 -0.09 -8.96
C LYS A 330 -3.63 0.46 -10.36
N ARG A 331 -3.26 1.71 -10.64
CA ARG A 331 -3.46 2.35 -11.95
C ARG A 331 -2.72 1.61 -13.06
N LYS A 332 -1.45 1.23 -12.82
CA LYS A 332 -0.65 0.54 -13.83
C LYS A 332 -1.13 -0.88 -14.10
N THR A 333 -1.56 -1.59 -13.06
CA THR A 333 -2.20 -2.91 -13.17
C THR A 333 -3.45 -2.84 -14.05
N ALA A 334 -4.32 -1.85 -13.81
CA ALA A 334 -5.52 -1.63 -14.62
C ALA A 334 -5.18 -1.22 -16.06
N GLU A 335 -4.22 -0.30 -16.26
CA GLU A 335 -3.78 0.19 -17.57
C GLU A 335 -3.27 -0.94 -18.49
N LEU A 336 -2.50 -1.86 -17.92
CA LEU A 336 -1.90 -2.97 -18.68
C LEU A 336 -2.81 -4.21 -18.76
N GLY A 337 -3.95 -4.22 -18.06
CA GLY A 337 -4.73 -5.44 -17.88
C GLY A 337 -3.92 -6.54 -17.20
N ALA A 338 -3.00 -6.16 -16.29
CA ALA A 338 -2.12 -7.09 -15.63
C ALA A 338 -2.91 -8.01 -14.68
N LEU A 339 -2.47 -9.28 -14.55
CA LEU A 339 -3.10 -10.27 -13.70
C LEU A 339 -2.94 -9.93 -12.21
N ALA A 340 -1.78 -9.36 -11.84
CA ALA A 340 -1.56 -8.87 -10.49
C ALA A 340 -0.51 -7.76 -10.44
N GLY A 341 -0.58 -6.97 -9.36
CA GLY A 341 0.44 -6.03 -8.93
C GLY A 341 0.98 -6.40 -7.55
N PHE A 342 2.26 -6.11 -7.29
CA PHE A 342 2.92 -6.42 -6.01
C PHE A 342 3.78 -5.24 -5.57
N GLU A 343 3.64 -4.85 -4.32
CA GLU A 343 4.45 -3.80 -3.71
C GLU A 343 5.25 -4.37 -2.53
N LYS A 344 6.51 -3.96 -2.40
CA LYS A 344 7.39 -4.43 -1.32
C LYS A 344 6.85 -4.14 0.08
N SER A 345 5.96 -3.16 0.21
CA SER A 345 5.28 -2.81 1.46
C SER A 345 4.12 -3.73 1.86
N GLY A 346 3.84 -4.80 1.10
CA GLY A 346 2.80 -5.77 1.43
C GLY A 346 1.44 -5.52 0.79
N HIS A 347 1.31 -4.56 -0.14
CA HIS A 347 0.12 -4.40 -0.96
C HIS A 347 0.15 -5.39 -2.14
N PHE A 348 -0.96 -6.09 -2.34
CA PHE A 348 -1.14 -7.05 -3.43
C PHE A 348 -2.44 -6.73 -4.17
N PHE A 349 -2.33 -6.56 -5.48
CA PHE A 349 -3.42 -6.12 -6.37
C PHE A 349 -3.77 -7.28 -7.29
N MET A 350 -4.72 -8.10 -6.90
CA MET A 350 -5.18 -9.22 -7.72
C MET A 350 -6.28 -8.77 -8.67
N ALA A 351 -6.21 -9.16 -9.94
CA ALA A 351 -7.17 -8.79 -10.97
C ALA A 351 -7.76 -10.02 -11.69
N GLY A 352 -8.71 -9.81 -12.58
CA GLY A 352 -9.39 -10.88 -13.30
C GLY A 352 -10.15 -11.81 -12.35
N ASP A 353 -9.96 -13.10 -12.50
CA ASP A 353 -10.62 -14.12 -11.67
C ASP A 353 -10.16 -14.09 -10.20
N LEU A 354 -9.02 -13.45 -9.93
CA LEU A 354 -8.43 -13.41 -8.61
C LEU A 354 -8.94 -12.25 -7.76
N GLY A 355 -9.42 -11.17 -8.38
CA GLY A 355 -9.85 -9.97 -7.68
C GLY A 355 -10.21 -8.84 -8.61
N TYR A 356 -10.43 -7.65 -8.05
CA TYR A 356 -10.94 -6.48 -8.76
C TYR A 356 -9.85 -5.47 -9.18
N GLY A 357 -8.58 -5.77 -8.93
CA GLY A 357 -7.43 -4.92 -9.29
C GLY A 357 -7.08 -3.86 -8.25
N TYR A 358 -7.71 -3.87 -7.07
CA TYR A 358 -7.28 -3.06 -5.91
C TYR A 358 -6.50 -3.91 -4.90
N ASP A 359 -5.83 -3.23 -3.97
CA ASP A 359 -5.07 -3.81 -2.87
C ASP A 359 -5.99 -4.42 -1.82
N ASP A 360 -5.81 -5.71 -1.54
CA ASP A 360 -6.64 -6.46 -0.59
C ASP A 360 -5.80 -7.52 0.14
N GLY A 361 -5.59 -7.31 1.45
CA GLY A 361 -4.82 -8.22 2.28
C GLY A 361 -5.45 -9.59 2.42
N LEU A 362 -6.80 -9.68 2.44
CA LEU A 362 -7.50 -10.97 2.55
C LEU A 362 -7.45 -11.76 1.24
N VAL A 363 -7.57 -11.09 0.11
CA VAL A 363 -7.39 -11.72 -1.21
C VAL A 363 -5.94 -12.19 -1.39
N ALA A 364 -4.97 -11.39 -0.94
CA ALA A 364 -3.56 -11.78 -0.93
C ALA A 364 -3.31 -13.03 -0.06
N ALA A 365 -3.89 -13.06 1.14
CA ALA A 365 -3.86 -14.22 2.03
C ALA A 365 -4.43 -15.47 1.34
N GLY A 366 -5.58 -15.35 0.70
CA GLY A 366 -6.19 -16.41 -0.10
C GLY A 366 -5.29 -16.91 -1.23
N ALA A 367 -4.60 -16.00 -1.93
CA ALA A 367 -3.65 -16.36 -2.99
C ALA A 367 -2.44 -17.15 -2.46
N VAL A 368 -1.88 -16.79 -1.29
CA VAL A 368 -0.80 -17.53 -0.63
C VAL A 368 -1.27 -18.93 -0.23
N LEU A 369 -2.46 -19.05 0.34
CA LEU A 369 -3.05 -20.34 0.72
C LEU A 369 -3.32 -21.22 -0.51
N ALA A 370 -3.85 -20.63 -1.59
CA ALA A 370 -4.08 -21.35 -2.84
C ALA A 370 -2.78 -21.83 -3.50
N MET A 371 -1.70 -21.06 -3.40
CA MET A 371 -0.38 -21.48 -3.84
C MET A 371 0.08 -22.73 -3.05
N LEU A 372 -0.10 -22.76 -1.72
CA LEU A 372 0.22 -23.92 -0.90
C LEU A 372 -0.67 -25.13 -1.24
N ASP A 373 -1.95 -24.93 -1.50
CA ASP A 373 -2.89 -25.99 -1.90
C ASP A 373 -2.50 -26.63 -3.24
N ARG A 374 -2.06 -25.79 -4.22
CA ARG A 374 -1.55 -26.28 -5.53
C ARG A 374 -0.17 -26.95 -5.47
N ASN A 375 0.54 -26.86 -4.34
CA ASN A 375 1.85 -27.50 -4.13
C ASN A 375 1.76 -28.53 -2.98
N PRO A 376 1.04 -29.66 -3.15
CA PRO A 376 0.82 -30.62 -2.09
C PRO A 376 2.14 -31.23 -1.61
N GLY A 377 2.26 -31.36 -0.28
CA GLY A 377 3.47 -31.90 0.37
C GLY A 377 4.63 -30.91 0.50
N LYS A 378 4.53 -29.72 -0.05
CA LYS A 378 5.53 -28.67 0.13
C LYS A 378 5.13 -27.72 1.27
N LYS A 379 6.12 -27.30 2.07
CA LYS A 379 5.99 -26.24 3.06
C LYS A 379 6.27 -24.87 2.45
N LEU A 380 5.84 -23.81 3.11
CA LEU A 380 6.08 -22.46 2.62
C LEU A 380 7.58 -22.11 2.61
N SER A 381 8.32 -22.54 3.64
CA SER A 381 9.79 -22.40 3.70
C SER A 381 10.50 -23.10 2.53
N GLU A 382 10.00 -24.28 2.09
CA GLU A 382 10.57 -25.01 0.95
C GLU A 382 10.29 -24.29 -0.39
N LEU A 383 9.11 -23.66 -0.53
CA LEU A 383 8.80 -22.85 -1.70
C LEU A 383 9.68 -21.58 -1.74
N LYS A 384 9.92 -20.96 -0.57
CA LYS A 384 10.87 -19.84 -0.43
C LYS A 384 12.29 -20.27 -0.81
N ALA A 385 12.76 -21.41 -0.29
CA ALA A 385 14.10 -21.93 -0.56
C ALA A 385 14.33 -22.31 -2.04
N ALA A 386 13.27 -22.45 -2.83
CA ALA A 386 13.36 -22.64 -4.28
C ALA A 386 13.60 -21.34 -5.08
N LEU A 387 13.59 -20.18 -4.42
CA LEU A 387 14.01 -18.93 -5.03
C LEU A 387 15.55 -18.86 -5.08
N PRO A 388 16.14 -18.25 -6.11
CA PRO A 388 17.57 -17.95 -6.08
C PRO A 388 17.92 -17.02 -4.91
N ASP A 389 19.14 -17.12 -4.42
CA ASP A 389 19.63 -16.20 -3.39
C ASP A 389 19.72 -14.76 -3.91
N ALA A 390 19.34 -13.81 -3.08
CA ALA A 390 19.47 -12.39 -3.33
C ALA A 390 19.62 -11.65 -2.00
N TRP A 391 20.64 -10.83 -1.91
CA TRP A 391 20.95 -10.04 -0.72
C TRP A 391 20.54 -8.59 -0.93
N THR A 392 19.47 -8.19 -0.26
CA THR A 392 18.89 -6.85 -0.37
C THR A 392 19.24 -6.03 0.87
N SER A 393 19.64 -4.77 0.66
CA SER A 393 19.89 -3.85 1.78
C SER A 393 18.59 -3.44 2.48
N LEU A 394 18.73 -2.99 3.73
CA LEU A 394 17.72 -2.15 4.35
C LEU A 394 17.55 -0.86 3.51
N THR A 395 16.42 -0.20 3.68
CA THR A 395 16.23 1.14 3.09
C THR A 395 17.13 2.14 3.79
N MET A 396 18.03 2.76 3.05
CA MET A 396 18.91 3.81 3.54
C MET A 396 18.39 5.15 3.03
N SER A 397 18.29 6.14 3.90
CA SER A 397 17.70 7.42 3.57
C SER A 397 18.63 8.57 3.95
N PRO A 398 19.40 9.14 3.00
CA PRO A 398 20.15 10.36 3.26
C PRO A 398 19.18 11.56 3.26
N HIS A 399 19.40 12.48 4.22
CA HIS A 399 18.62 13.72 4.28
C HIS A 399 18.80 14.54 3.01
N CYS A 400 17.71 15.11 2.51
CA CYS A 400 17.71 16.09 1.43
C CYS A 400 16.42 16.91 1.53
N ASP A 401 16.56 18.22 1.63
CA ASP A 401 15.42 19.12 1.81
C ASP A 401 14.35 18.97 0.73
N ASP A 402 13.09 19.07 1.13
CA ASP A 402 11.94 18.88 0.24
C ASP A 402 11.96 19.79 -0.99
N GLU A 403 12.47 21.00 -0.85
CA GLU A 403 12.60 21.98 -1.95
C GLU A 403 13.70 21.61 -2.95
N LEU A 404 14.71 20.85 -2.52
CA LEU A 404 15.91 20.51 -3.31
C LEU A 404 15.90 19.07 -3.85
N LYS A 405 15.29 18.13 -3.13
CA LYS A 405 15.43 16.70 -3.40
C LYS A 405 15.07 16.27 -4.82
N TYR A 406 14.05 16.88 -5.43
CA TYR A 406 13.65 16.52 -6.79
C TYR A 406 14.65 17.01 -7.83
N GLY A 407 15.18 18.23 -7.70
CA GLY A 407 16.22 18.75 -8.59
C GLY A 407 17.55 18.01 -8.46
N VAL A 408 17.90 17.58 -7.24
CA VAL A 408 19.07 16.71 -7.00
C VAL A 408 18.84 15.35 -7.66
N LEU A 409 17.67 14.75 -7.44
CA LEU A 409 17.32 13.47 -8.02
C LEU A 409 17.36 13.48 -9.56
N GLU A 410 16.85 14.53 -10.21
CA GLU A 410 16.90 14.66 -11.67
C GLU A 410 18.34 14.60 -12.21
N ARG A 411 19.29 15.23 -11.53
CA ARG A 411 20.71 15.15 -11.90
C ARG A 411 21.26 13.74 -11.75
N ILE A 412 20.95 13.05 -10.65
CA ILE A 412 21.35 11.65 -10.41
C ILE A 412 20.75 10.72 -11.46
N VAL A 413 19.45 10.89 -11.77
CA VAL A 413 18.76 10.14 -12.82
C VAL A 413 19.45 10.31 -14.16
N LYS A 414 19.78 11.55 -14.50
CA LYS A 414 20.46 11.86 -15.77
C LYS A 414 21.84 11.20 -15.83
N GLU A 415 22.64 11.25 -14.75
CA GLU A 415 23.97 10.61 -14.72
C GLU A 415 23.88 9.09 -14.98
N TYR A 416 22.96 8.40 -14.30
CA TYR A 416 22.79 6.96 -14.49
C TYR A 416 22.20 6.60 -15.86
N ALA A 417 21.27 7.41 -16.37
CA ALA A 417 20.71 7.22 -17.70
C ALA A 417 21.77 7.40 -18.78
N ASP A 418 22.58 8.44 -18.68
CA ASP A 418 23.71 8.70 -19.60
C ASP A 418 24.75 7.57 -19.53
N LEU A 419 25.09 7.10 -18.32
CA LEU A 419 25.99 5.97 -18.11
C LEU A 419 25.45 4.68 -18.76
N ALA A 420 24.17 4.39 -18.58
CA ALA A 420 23.51 3.24 -19.19
C ALA A 420 23.51 3.33 -20.73
N ALA A 421 23.17 4.51 -21.27
CA ALA A 421 23.16 4.75 -22.73
C ALA A 421 24.55 4.62 -23.35
N ALA A 422 25.61 4.92 -22.62
CA ALA A 422 26.99 4.75 -23.04
C ALA A 422 27.50 3.30 -22.91
N GLY A 423 26.66 2.35 -22.47
CA GLY A 423 27.10 0.97 -22.19
C GLY A 423 28.05 0.85 -21.01
N GLY A 424 27.86 1.73 -20.01
CA GLY A 424 28.70 1.82 -18.83
C GLY A 424 28.58 0.63 -17.89
N GLU A 425 29.46 0.60 -16.91
CA GLU A 425 29.57 -0.48 -15.92
C GLU A 425 29.52 0.06 -14.49
N ILE A 426 29.01 -0.77 -13.58
CA ILE A 426 29.08 -0.57 -12.14
C ILE A 426 29.83 -1.74 -11.52
N LEU A 427 30.97 -1.46 -10.85
CA LEU A 427 31.86 -2.46 -10.25
C LEU A 427 32.19 -3.63 -11.21
N GLY A 428 32.50 -3.30 -12.48
CA GLY A 428 32.88 -4.26 -13.51
C GLY A 428 31.72 -5.10 -14.07
N ARG A 429 30.47 -4.66 -13.88
CA ARG A 429 29.26 -5.28 -14.43
C ARG A 429 28.56 -4.31 -15.37
N LYS A 430 28.18 -4.79 -16.54
CA LYS A 430 27.44 -3.97 -17.52
C LYS A 430 26.08 -3.56 -17.00
N ILE A 431 25.72 -2.32 -17.26
CA ILE A 431 24.35 -1.85 -17.06
C ILE A 431 23.51 -2.36 -18.21
N VAL A 432 22.43 -3.10 -17.89
CA VAL A 432 21.51 -3.63 -18.90
C VAL A 432 20.26 -2.77 -19.04
N GLU A 433 19.86 -2.04 -18.01
CA GLU A 433 18.67 -1.20 -18.01
C GLU A 433 18.76 -0.11 -16.93
N ALA A 434 18.28 1.09 -17.24
CA ALA A 434 18.03 2.14 -16.26
C ALA A 434 16.54 2.50 -16.30
N ILE A 435 15.80 2.16 -15.22
CA ILE A 435 14.37 2.44 -15.07
C ILE A 435 14.22 3.76 -14.33
N THR A 436 13.62 4.76 -14.99
CA THR A 436 13.54 6.14 -14.49
C THR A 436 12.14 6.59 -14.07
N VAL A 437 11.21 5.66 -13.91
CA VAL A 437 9.81 5.96 -13.61
C VAL A 437 9.59 6.52 -12.19
N ASN A 438 10.53 6.25 -11.26
CA ASN A 438 10.48 6.75 -9.87
C ASN A 438 11.91 6.88 -9.32
N GLY A 439 12.58 7.98 -9.64
CA GLY A 439 14.03 8.09 -9.48
C GLY A 439 14.76 7.25 -10.53
N VAL A 440 15.85 6.59 -10.16
CA VAL A 440 16.55 5.68 -11.06
C VAL A 440 16.85 4.35 -10.39
N ARG A 441 16.41 3.28 -11.03
CA ARG A 441 16.79 1.90 -10.74
C ARG A 441 17.67 1.39 -11.87
N VAL A 442 18.90 1.02 -11.55
CA VAL A 442 19.88 0.53 -12.52
C VAL A 442 20.07 -0.96 -12.34
N HIS A 443 19.72 -1.73 -13.37
CA HIS A 443 19.92 -3.17 -13.41
C HIS A 443 21.26 -3.52 -14.05
N LEU A 444 21.97 -4.46 -13.44
CA LEU A 444 23.22 -5.01 -13.89
C LEU A 444 23.02 -6.37 -14.58
N GLU A 445 23.98 -6.80 -15.39
CA GLU A 445 23.89 -8.02 -16.21
C GLU A 445 23.70 -9.32 -15.40
N ASP A 446 24.11 -9.32 -14.11
CA ASP A 446 23.92 -10.46 -13.20
C ASP A 446 22.58 -10.42 -12.42
N GLY A 447 21.71 -9.44 -12.69
CA GLY A 447 20.45 -9.23 -11.99
C GLY A 447 20.54 -8.36 -10.76
N SER A 448 21.76 -8.03 -10.28
CA SER A 448 21.94 -7.05 -9.19
C SER A 448 21.46 -5.67 -9.61
N TRP A 449 21.09 -4.82 -8.64
CA TRP A 449 20.60 -3.50 -8.95
C TRP A 449 20.86 -2.49 -7.84
N VAL A 450 20.81 -1.22 -8.21
CA VAL A 450 20.85 -0.08 -7.28
C VAL A 450 19.66 0.84 -7.57
N LEU A 451 19.11 1.46 -6.52
CA LEU A 451 18.00 2.41 -6.61
C LEU A 451 18.34 3.69 -5.84
N VAL A 452 18.06 4.83 -6.48
CA VAL A 452 17.98 6.14 -5.81
C VAL A 452 16.70 6.82 -6.23
N ARG A 453 15.86 7.24 -5.27
CA ARG A 453 14.63 7.98 -5.51
C ARG A 453 14.36 9.02 -4.43
N ALA A 454 13.44 9.96 -4.65
CA ALA A 454 12.97 10.85 -3.60
C ALA A 454 11.90 10.16 -2.73
N SER A 455 11.91 10.45 -1.43
CA SER A 455 10.81 10.09 -0.54
C SER A 455 9.60 10.98 -0.81
N SER A 456 8.40 10.39 -0.93
CA SER A 456 7.16 11.14 -1.12
C SER A 456 6.69 11.85 0.17
N ASN A 457 7.19 11.39 1.33
CA ASN A 457 6.63 11.75 2.63
C ASN A 457 7.61 12.47 3.57
N LYS A 458 8.91 12.44 3.24
CA LYS A 458 9.97 12.98 4.11
C LYS A 458 11.03 13.76 3.30
N PRO A 459 11.76 14.70 3.92
CA PRO A 459 12.87 15.42 3.31
C PRO A 459 14.13 14.53 3.21
N GLU A 460 14.06 13.49 2.39
CA GLU A 460 15.11 12.52 2.21
C GLU A 460 15.07 11.87 0.81
N LEU A 461 16.20 11.33 0.39
CA LEU A 461 16.22 10.34 -0.69
C LEU A 461 16.05 8.94 -0.10
N VAL A 462 15.76 7.99 -0.96
CA VAL A 462 15.63 6.57 -0.63
C VAL A 462 16.62 5.80 -1.47
N VAL A 463 17.46 5.04 -0.83
CA VAL A 463 18.48 4.18 -1.45
C VAL A 463 18.25 2.74 -1.06
N VAL A 464 18.23 1.85 -2.04
CA VAL A 464 18.21 0.39 -1.86
C VAL A 464 19.17 -0.23 -2.86
N VAL A 465 19.90 -1.24 -2.45
CA VAL A 465 20.79 -2.03 -3.31
C VAL A 465 20.51 -3.52 -3.10
N GLU A 466 20.65 -4.31 -4.15
CA GLU A 466 20.53 -5.77 -4.09
C GLU A 466 21.62 -6.42 -4.94
N SER A 467 22.26 -7.45 -4.40
CA SER A 467 23.22 -8.28 -5.12
C SER A 467 22.70 -9.71 -5.28
N MET A 468 22.99 -10.30 -6.44
CA MET A 468 22.78 -11.72 -6.73
C MET A 468 24.03 -12.57 -6.42
N ARG A 469 25.08 -11.98 -5.85
CA ARG A 469 26.37 -12.67 -5.62
C ARG A 469 26.62 -13.01 -4.16
N SER A 470 26.51 -12.00 -3.29
CA SER A 470 26.76 -12.14 -1.85
C SER A 470 26.32 -10.89 -1.08
N GLU A 471 26.28 -11.02 0.26
CA GLU A 471 26.07 -9.88 1.16
C GLU A 471 27.21 -8.87 1.08
N ASP A 472 28.46 -9.33 0.98
CA ASP A 472 29.62 -8.44 0.84
C ASP A 472 29.55 -7.63 -0.47
N ASP A 473 29.14 -8.25 -1.58
CA ASP A 473 28.98 -7.56 -2.84
C ASP A 473 27.81 -6.54 -2.78
N MET A 474 26.73 -6.85 -2.06
CA MET A 474 25.64 -5.90 -1.80
C MET A 474 26.16 -4.69 -1.01
N ARG A 475 26.99 -4.92 0.02
CA ARG A 475 27.64 -3.83 0.77
C ARG A 475 28.59 -3.02 -0.11
N ASP A 476 29.31 -3.67 -1.01
CA ASP A 476 30.21 -3.01 -1.97
C ASP A 476 29.46 -2.13 -2.97
N LEU A 477 28.29 -2.56 -3.47
CA LEU A 477 27.41 -1.73 -4.30
C LEU A 477 27.06 -0.41 -3.59
N PHE A 478 26.75 -0.46 -2.31
CA PHE A 478 26.49 0.75 -1.54
C PHE A 478 27.77 1.58 -1.31
N ARG A 479 28.82 0.96 -0.76
CA ARG A 479 30.01 1.67 -0.28
C ARG A 479 30.90 2.21 -1.39
N LYS A 480 30.99 1.50 -2.52
CA LYS A 480 31.90 1.84 -3.62
C LYS A 480 31.22 2.54 -4.79
N GLU A 481 29.89 2.39 -4.94
CA GLU A 481 29.13 3.04 -6.02
C GLU A 481 28.22 4.15 -5.49
N ILE A 482 27.22 3.81 -4.66
CA ILE A 482 26.18 4.77 -4.28
C ILE A 482 26.70 5.86 -3.36
N LYS A 483 27.36 5.51 -2.27
CA LYS A 483 27.80 6.47 -1.25
C LYS A 483 28.75 7.53 -1.82
N PRO A 484 29.80 7.18 -2.61
CA PRO A 484 30.70 8.17 -3.23
C PRO A 484 29.97 9.06 -4.24
N ARG A 485 29.04 8.50 -5.02
CA ARG A 485 28.28 9.26 -6.01
C ARG A 485 27.37 10.30 -5.35
N LEU A 486 26.63 9.91 -4.32
CA LEU A 486 25.77 10.83 -3.60
C LEU A 486 26.55 11.88 -2.80
N ALA A 487 27.73 11.57 -2.30
CA ALA A 487 28.62 12.52 -1.62
C ALA A 487 29.15 13.67 -2.52
N ALA A 488 29.02 13.54 -3.84
CA ALA A 488 29.35 14.61 -4.78
C ALA A 488 28.30 15.75 -4.78
N TYR A 489 27.14 15.54 -4.19
CA TYR A 489 26.05 16.52 -4.11
C TYR A 489 26.02 17.15 -2.72
N SER A 490 26.34 18.44 -2.61
CA SER A 490 26.37 19.18 -1.34
C SER A 490 25.02 19.29 -0.64
N GLU A 491 23.92 19.09 -1.37
CA GLU A 491 22.54 19.15 -0.89
C GLU A 491 22.13 17.85 -0.17
N ILE A 492 22.93 16.77 -0.30
CA ILE A 492 22.66 15.47 0.32
C ILE A 492 23.39 15.39 1.66
N GLY A 493 22.65 15.21 2.73
CA GLY A 493 23.17 15.10 4.09
C GLY A 493 23.49 13.65 4.52
N ALA A 494 23.52 13.44 5.82
CA ALA A 494 23.84 12.14 6.41
C ALA A 494 22.71 11.11 6.13
N PHE A 495 23.11 9.85 6.02
CA PHE A 495 22.17 8.72 5.97
C PHE A 495 21.58 8.45 7.36
N ASN A 496 20.31 8.02 7.41
CA ASN A 496 19.67 7.55 8.64
C ASN A 496 20.34 6.27 9.18
N GLN A 497 20.84 5.42 8.27
CA GLN A 497 21.60 4.20 8.55
C GLN A 497 22.44 3.83 7.33
N GLU A 498 23.49 3.06 7.56
CA GLU A 498 24.39 2.56 6.53
C GLU A 498 24.69 1.06 6.74
N ILE A 499 25.11 0.37 5.67
CA ILE A 499 25.46 -1.07 5.68
C ILE A 499 26.95 -1.29 5.41
#